data_a96ad16bf99a36dfd2a5caf2d8cb8ac2
#
_entry.id   a96ad16bf99a36dfd2a5caf2d8cb8ac2
#
_cell.length_a   1.000
_cell.length_b   1.000
_cell.length_c   1.000
_cell.angle_alpha   90.00
_cell.angle_beta   90.00
_cell.angle_gamma   90.00
#
_symmetry.space_group_name_H-M   'P 1'
#
loop_
_entity.id
_entity.type
_entity.pdbx_description
1 polymer ?
#
loop_
_entity_poly.entity_id
_entity_poly.type
_entity_poly.pdbx_seq_one_letter_code
_entity_poly.pdbx_strand_id
1 'polypeptide(L)'
;MKFTIDWLKQHLETKYSEEKIIDKLTNIGLEVESFENQSSEYNEFVIAKIVNVEQHPNADRLRVCDVDIGKKETVKVVCGAPNAKKDLITIYAPPGAIIPRNQMKLSVSKIRGVTSYGMLCSESELKLSDESEGITELPSKKYNNQIGKKFFKNNKQKVIDLSVTPNRADCLGVRGVA
;
A
#
# COMPACT_ATOMS: atom_id res chain seq x y z
N MET A 1 -1.52 -10.19 20.37
CA MET A 1 -0.68 -8.97 20.41
C MET A 1 0.12 -8.88 19.12
N LYS A 2 0.06 -7.70 18.44
CA LYS A 2 0.74 -7.52 17.13
C LYS A 2 2.00 -6.70 17.25
N PHE A 3 3.09 -7.18 16.63
CA PHE A 3 4.37 -6.46 16.52
C PHE A 3 5.14 -6.93 15.28
N THR A 4 6.14 -6.13 14.86
CA THR A 4 6.99 -6.47 13.72
C THR A 4 8.27 -7.20 14.18
N ILE A 5 8.81 -8.03 13.31
CA ILE A 5 10.13 -8.68 13.55
C ILE A 5 11.22 -7.62 13.78
N ASP A 6 11.19 -6.53 13.03
CA ASP A 6 12.19 -5.47 13.16
C ASP A 6 12.10 -4.78 14.53
N TRP A 7 10.88 -4.61 15.07
CA TRP A 7 10.69 -4.07 16.41
C TRP A 7 11.17 -5.04 17.48
N LEU A 8 10.87 -6.34 17.34
CA LEU A 8 11.41 -7.37 18.24
C LEU A 8 12.94 -7.35 18.27
N LYS A 9 13.60 -7.25 17.11
CA LYS A 9 15.06 -7.21 16.99
C LYS A 9 15.71 -5.96 17.60
N GLN A 10 14.96 -4.90 17.89
CA GLN A 10 15.49 -3.77 18.66
C GLN A 10 15.72 -4.11 20.14
N HIS A 11 15.09 -5.16 20.63
CA HIS A 11 15.18 -5.62 22.02
C HIS A 11 15.80 -7.01 22.16
N LEU A 12 16.00 -7.73 21.04
CA LEU A 12 16.53 -9.09 21.00
C LEU A 12 17.71 -9.18 20.04
N GLU A 13 18.90 -9.35 20.55
CA GLU A 13 20.08 -9.66 19.74
C GLU A 13 20.05 -11.14 19.33
N THR A 14 19.74 -11.39 18.07
CA THR A 14 19.66 -12.75 17.54
C THR A 14 20.10 -12.83 16.08
N LYS A 15 20.74 -13.96 15.72
CA LYS A 15 21.08 -14.33 14.34
C LYS A 15 20.07 -15.31 13.75
N TYR A 16 19.01 -15.65 14.47
CA TYR A 16 18.00 -16.60 13.99
C TYR A 16 17.22 -16.01 12.81
N SER A 17 16.85 -16.91 11.89
CA SER A 17 15.88 -16.60 10.85
C SER A 17 14.50 -16.32 11.48
N GLU A 18 13.64 -15.63 10.74
CA GLU A 18 12.29 -15.30 11.18
C GLU A 18 11.46 -16.54 11.51
N GLU A 19 11.56 -17.59 10.68
CA GLU A 19 10.92 -18.88 10.90
C GLU A 19 11.36 -19.50 12.24
N LYS A 20 12.66 -19.45 12.52
CA LYS A 20 13.18 -19.98 13.78
C LYS A 20 12.79 -19.15 15.00
N ILE A 21 12.56 -17.83 14.82
CA ILE A 21 12.00 -16.98 15.89
C ILE A 21 10.56 -17.40 16.17
N ILE A 22 9.74 -17.62 15.14
CA ILE A 22 8.35 -18.07 15.26
C ILE A 22 8.27 -19.42 15.98
N ASP A 23 9.10 -20.38 15.57
CA ASP A 23 9.16 -21.70 16.22
C ASP A 23 9.54 -21.57 17.70
N LYS A 24 10.49 -20.68 18.02
CA LYS A 24 10.91 -20.45 19.41
C LYS A 24 9.84 -19.82 20.25
N LEU A 25 9.11 -18.83 19.72
CA LEU A 25 7.97 -18.20 20.41
C LEU A 25 6.94 -19.26 20.79
N THR A 26 6.56 -20.12 19.85
CA THR A 26 5.62 -21.23 20.12
C THR A 26 6.16 -22.20 21.15
N ASN A 27 7.45 -22.58 21.08
CA ASN A 27 8.08 -23.53 22.00
C ASN A 27 8.18 -22.99 23.45
N ILE A 28 8.21 -21.68 23.65
CA ILE A 28 8.19 -21.05 24.99
C ILE A 28 6.78 -20.74 25.50
N GLY A 29 5.74 -21.22 24.78
CA GLY A 29 4.35 -21.09 25.17
C GLY A 29 3.68 -19.80 24.72
N LEU A 30 4.24 -19.10 23.72
CA LEU A 30 3.63 -17.95 23.06
C LEU A 30 3.12 -18.38 21.68
N GLU A 31 1.82 -18.66 21.59
CA GLU A 31 1.21 -19.13 20.35
C GLU A 31 1.19 -18.02 19.29
N VAL A 32 1.76 -18.31 18.12
CA VAL A 32 1.70 -17.43 16.95
C VAL A 32 0.43 -17.72 16.17
N GLU A 33 -0.56 -16.82 16.25
CA GLU A 33 -1.84 -16.94 15.54
C GLU A 33 -1.68 -16.66 14.04
N SER A 34 -0.89 -15.65 13.69
CA SER A 34 -0.59 -15.33 12.29
C SER A 34 0.80 -14.70 12.12
N PHE A 35 1.35 -14.90 10.92
CA PHE A 35 2.58 -14.29 10.47
C PHE A 35 2.36 -13.76 9.05
N GLU A 36 2.09 -12.48 8.95
CA GLU A 36 1.70 -11.86 7.68
C GLU A 36 2.82 -10.98 7.12
N ASN A 37 3.09 -11.17 5.85
CA ASN A 37 3.93 -10.27 5.08
C ASN A 37 3.02 -9.23 4.39
N GLN A 38 2.77 -8.10 5.04
CA GLN A 38 1.95 -7.02 4.49
C GLN A 38 2.54 -6.40 3.21
N SER A 39 3.78 -6.71 2.87
CA SER A 39 4.44 -6.09 1.71
C SER A 39 3.93 -6.57 0.37
N SER A 40 3.33 -7.76 0.27
CA SER A 40 2.88 -8.31 -1.02
C SER A 40 1.71 -7.52 -1.61
N GLU A 41 0.81 -7.03 -0.79
CA GLU A 41 -0.38 -6.29 -1.23
C GLU A 41 -0.03 -4.93 -1.86
N TYR A 42 1.07 -4.31 -1.44
CA TYR A 42 1.45 -2.95 -1.83
C TYR A 42 2.56 -2.87 -2.88
N ASN A 43 3.07 -4.02 -3.34
CA ASN A 43 4.23 -4.06 -4.23
C ASN A 43 3.98 -3.47 -5.63
N GLU A 44 2.73 -3.39 -6.07
CA GLU A 44 2.38 -2.93 -7.40
C GLU A 44 2.16 -1.41 -7.51
N PHE A 45 1.98 -0.72 -6.37
CA PHE A 45 1.68 0.70 -6.36
C PHE A 45 2.91 1.55 -6.62
N VAL A 46 2.81 2.48 -7.58
CA VAL A 46 3.91 3.36 -7.98
C VAL A 46 3.55 4.83 -7.81
N ILE A 47 4.56 5.65 -7.56
CA ILE A 47 4.44 7.10 -7.56
C ILE A 47 4.28 7.55 -9.01
N ALA A 48 3.25 8.33 -9.28
CA ALA A 48 2.90 8.79 -10.61
C ALA A 48 2.58 10.30 -10.60
N LYS A 49 2.73 10.93 -11.76
CA LYS A 49 2.40 12.34 -11.95
C LYS A 49 1.33 12.48 -13.03
N ILE A 50 0.31 13.25 -12.76
CA ILE A 50 -0.70 13.62 -13.77
C ILE A 50 -0.10 14.70 -14.68
N VAL A 51 0.07 14.39 -15.95
CA VAL A 51 0.67 15.29 -16.93
C VAL A 51 -0.39 16.15 -17.62
N ASN A 52 -1.55 15.54 -17.90
CA ASN A 52 -2.67 16.21 -18.53
C ASN A 52 -3.99 15.72 -17.94
N VAL A 53 -5.00 16.57 -17.95
CA VAL A 53 -6.37 16.27 -17.48
C VAL A 53 -7.36 16.85 -18.47
N GLU A 54 -8.22 16.01 -18.99
CA GLU A 54 -9.29 16.40 -19.90
C GLU A 54 -10.64 15.95 -19.33
N GLN A 55 -11.70 16.68 -19.70
CA GLN A 55 -13.06 16.29 -19.36
C GLN A 55 -13.41 15.00 -20.11
N HIS A 56 -14.04 14.04 -19.42
CA HIS A 56 -14.49 12.81 -20.07
C HIS A 56 -15.60 13.10 -21.07
N PRO A 57 -15.53 12.61 -22.33
CA PRO A 57 -16.48 12.99 -23.39
C PRO A 57 -17.92 12.57 -23.11
N ASN A 58 -18.14 11.53 -22.31
CA ASN A 58 -19.45 10.94 -22.05
C ASN A 58 -19.81 10.91 -20.55
N ALA A 59 -19.17 11.76 -19.72
CA ALA A 59 -19.42 11.77 -18.28
C ALA A 59 -18.94 13.05 -17.60
N ASP A 60 -19.86 13.85 -17.09
CA ASP A 60 -19.57 15.17 -16.49
C ASP A 60 -18.74 15.08 -15.20
N ARG A 61 -18.82 13.98 -14.48
CA ARG A 61 -18.09 13.77 -13.21
C ARG A 61 -16.77 13.03 -13.37
N LEU A 62 -16.43 12.61 -14.59
CA LEU A 62 -15.19 11.87 -14.84
C LEU A 62 -14.19 12.73 -15.60
N ARG A 63 -12.92 12.47 -15.36
CA ARG A 63 -11.80 13.07 -16.06
C ARG A 63 -10.94 11.98 -16.68
N VAL A 64 -10.35 12.28 -17.83
CA VAL A 64 -9.35 11.44 -18.48
C VAL A 64 -7.99 12.04 -18.17
N CYS A 65 -7.17 11.32 -17.46
CA CYS A 65 -5.86 11.74 -17.03
C CYS A 65 -4.78 11.02 -17.84
N ASP A 66 -3.83 11.76 -18.41
CA ASP A 66 -2.59 11.19 -18.89
C ASP A 66 -1.59 11.19 -17.74
N VAL A 67 -1.11 10.02 -17.38
CA VAL A 67 -0.34 9.79 -16.16
C VAL A 67 1.06 9.30 -16.50
N ASP A 68 2.07 10.02 -16.05
CA ASP A 68 3.47 9.62 -16.11
C ASP A 68 3.77 8.66 -14.95
N ILE A 69 4.16 7.45 -15.29
CA ILE A 69 4.53 6.37 -14.37
C ILE A 69 6.03 6.05 -14.43
N GLY A 70 6.86 6.99 -14.93
CA GLY A 70 8.29 6.81 -15.09
C GLY A 70 8.69 5.94 -16.28
N LYS A 71 7.79 5.76 -17.25
CA LYS A 71 8.04 5.08 -18.55
C LYS A 71 8.09 6.10 -19.67
N LYS A 72 8.53 5.67 -20.86
CA LYS A 72 8.60 6.57 -22.05
C LYS A 72 7.22 7.12 -22.44
N GLU A 73 6.17 6.37 -22.24
CA GLU A 73 4.80 6.74 -22.61
C GLU A 73 3.95 6.91 -21.36
N THR A 74 3.06 7.90 -21.40
CA THR A 74 2.03 8.09 -20.37
C THR A 74 0.93 7.06 -20.51
N VAL A 75 0.27 6.77 -19.41
CA VAL A 75 -0.90 5.86 -19.39
C VAL A 75 -2.19 6.67 -19.20
N LYS A 76 -3.24 6.29 -19.94
CA LYS A 76 -4.57 6.90 -19.76
C LYS A 76 -5.30 6.26 -18.60
N VAL A 77 -5.78 7.09 -17.68
CA VAL A 77 -6.55 6.66 -16.52
C VAL A 77 -7.81 7.52 -16.41
N VAL A 78 -8.96 6.89 -16.34
CA VAL A 78 -10.23 7.57 -16.06
C VAL A 78 -10.38 7.71 -14.55
N CYS A 79 -10.56 8.95 -14.09
CA CYS A 79 -10.62 9.29 -12.67
C CYS A 79 -11.90 10.08 -12.35
N GLY A 80 -12.58 9.69 -11.26
CA GLY A 80 -13.77 10.40 -10.76
C GLY A 80 -13.45 11.37 -9.61
N ALA A 81 -12.21 11.47 -9.19
CA ALA A 81 -11.83 12.30 -8.06
C ALA A 81 -11.88 13.79 -8.40
N PRO A 82 -12.49 14.63 -7.54
CA PRO A 82 -12.62 16.06 -7.79
C PRO A 82 -11.28 16.80 -7.78
N ASN A 83 -10.30 16.28 -7.05
CA ASN A 83 -8.98 16.87 -6.92
C ASN A 83 -7.97 16.44 -8.02
N ALA A 84 -8.40 15.66 -9.00
CA ALA A 84 -7.53 15.30 -10.13
C ALA A 84 -7.20 16.58 -10.95
N LYS A 85 -5.93 17.00 -10.93
CA LYS A 85 -5.43 18.19 -11.60
C LYS A 85 -4.05 17.94 -12.21
N LYS A 86 -3.71 18.74 -13.22
CA LYS A 86 -2.38 18.71 -13.84
C LYS A 86 -1.29 18.97 -12.79
N ASP A 87 -0.16 18.32 -12.95
CA ASP A 87 1.03 18.38 -12.10
C ASP A 87 0.87 17.77 -10.70
N LEU A 88 -0.27 17.17 -10.39
CA LEU A 88 -0.47 16.43 -9.15
C LEU A 88 0.36 15.14 -9.15
N ILE A 89 1.12 14.93 -8.07
CA ILE A 89 1.80 13.66 -7.82
C ILE A 89 0.91 12.82 -6.91
N THR A 90 0.68 11.58 -7.30
CA THR A 90 -0.27 10.67 -6.65
C THR A 90 0.22 9.23 -6.69
N ILE A 91 -0.59 8.29 -6.21
CA ILE A 91 -0.30 6.87 -6.23
C ILE A 91 -1.15 6.20 -7.32
N TYR A 92 -0.46 5.52 -8.21
CA TYR A 92 -1.06 4.78 -9.32
C TYR A 92 -1.01 3.28 -9.05
N ALA A 93 -2.12 2.61 -9.30
CA ALA A 93 -2.28 1.17 -9.30
C ALA A 93 -2.41 0.65 -10.74
N PRO A 94 -1.46 -0.18 -11.23
CA PRO A 94 -1.52 -0.76 -12.57
C PRO A 94 -2.60 -1.86 -12.67
N PRO A 95 -2.98 -2.24 -13.89
CA PRO A 95 -3.78 -3.44 -14.10
C PRO A 95 -3.06 -4.67 -13.52
N GLY A 96 -3.81 -5.52 -12.80
CA GLY A 96 -3.29 -6.66 -12.06
C GLY A 96 -3.10 -6.40 -10.57
N ALA A 97 -2.95 -5.14 -10.14
CA ALA A 97 -2.88 -4.78 -8.73
C ALA A 97 -4.20 -5.10 -8.00
N ILE A 98 -4.07 -5.44 -6.72
CA ILE A 98 -5.21 -5.67 -5.82
C ILE A 98 -5.35 -4.48 -4.90
N ILE A 99 -6.53 -3.88 -4.85
CA ILE A 99 -6.82 -2.75 -3.96
C ILE A 99 -6.99 -3.27 -2.53
N PRO A 100 -6.19 -2.82 -1.55
CA PRO A 100 -6.19 -3.39 -0.21
C PRO A 100 -7.54 -3.31 0.51
N ARG A 101 -8.31 -2.23 0.32
CA ARG A 101 -9.57 -2.00 1.04
C ARG A 101 -10.63 -3.06 0.73
N ASN A 102 -10.83 -3.38 -0.53
CA ASN A 102 -11.95 -4.23 -1.00
C ASN A 102 -11.49 -5.49 -1.73
N GLN A 103 -10.18 -5.75 -1.77
CA GLN A 103 -9.55 -6.91 -2.42
C GLN A 103 -9.88 -7.02 -3.93
N MET A 104 -10.27 -5.89 -4.55
CA MET A 104 -10.60 -5.84 -5.97
C MET A 104 -9.33 -5.90 -6.81
N LYS A 105 -9.25 -6.87 -7.71
CA LYS A 105 -8.19 -6.95 -8.71
C LYS A 105 -8.49 -6.02 -9.88
N LEU A 106 -7.59 -5.08 -10.13
CA LEU A 106 -7.72 -4.15 -11.24
C LEU A 106 -7.49 -4.83 -12.60
N SER A 107 -8.28 -4.44 -13.58
CA SER A 107 -8.11 -4.84 -14.98
C SER A 107 -8.17 -3.61 -15.88
N VAL A 108 -7.65 -3.74 -17.09
CA VAL A 108 -7.92 -2.75 -18.13
C VAL A 108 -9.42 -2.74 -18.40
N SER A 109 -10.04 -1.58 -18.23
CA SER A 109 -11.50 -1.45 -18.37
C SER A 109 -11.88 -0.29 -19.26
N LYS A 110 -12.99 -0.44 -19.99
CA LYS A 110 -13.56 0.62 -20.81
C LYS A 110 -14.67 1.32 -20.04
N ILE A 111 -14.41 2.56 -19.60
CA ILE A 111 -15.35 3.36 -18.82
C ILE A 111 -16.04 4.36 -19.74
N ARG A 112 -17.32 4.17 -19.98
CA ARG A 112 -18.16 5.01 -20.86
C ARG A 112 -17.52 5.34 -22.22
N GLY A 113 -16.81 4.36 -22.80
CA GLY A 113 -16.18 4.51 -24.13
C GLY A 113 -14.68 4.81 -24.09
N VAL A 114 -14.12 5.26 -22.97
CA VAL A 114 -12.68 5.52 -22.81
C VAL A 114 -12.00 4.36 -22.09
N THR A 115 -10.89 3.86 -22.63
CA THR A 115 -10.11 2.79 -21.98
C THR A 115 -9.25 3.36 -20.86
N SER A 116 -9.37 2.80 -19.65
CA SER A 116 -8.56 3.11 -18.48
C SER A 116 -7.57 1.99 -18.20
N TYR A 117 -6.31 2.35 -18.06
CA TYR A 117 -5.20 1.45 -17.74
C TYR A 117 -4.81 1.60 -16.28
N GLY A 118 -5.63 1.05 -15.38
CA GLY A 118 -5.39 1.14 -13.94
C GLY A 118 -6.19 2.23 -13.24
N MET A 119 -5.75 2.62 -12.05
CA MET A 119 -6.48 3.52 -11.16
C MET A 119 -5.54 4.46 -10.42
N LEU A 120 -6.00 5.68 -10.13
CA LEU A 120 -5.38 6.59 -9.16
C LEU A 120 -6.06 6.37 -7.81
N CYS A 121 -5.26 6.14 -6.75
CA CYS A 121 -5.77 5.67 -5.48
C CYS A 121 -6.00 6.80 -4.48
N SER A 122 -7.08 6.68 -3.70
CA SER A 122 -7.31 7.43 -2.47
C SER A 122 -6.56 6.79 -1.29
N GLU A 123 -6.41 7.52 -0.19
CA GLU A 123 -5.79 6.98 1.03
C GLU A 123 -6.61 5.84 1.63
N SER A 124 -7.95 5.95 1.57
CA SER A 124 -8.83 4.92 2.10
C SER A 124 -8.73 3.60 1.32
N GLU A 125 -8.56 3.65 -0.01
CA GLU A 125 -8.37 2.45 -0.85
C GLU A 125 -7.08 1.73 -0.52
N LEU A 126 -6.07 2.48 -0.09
CA LEU A 126 -4.77 1.96 0.36
C LEU A 126 -4.73 1.61 1.86
N LYS A 127 -5.83 1.76 2.60
CA LYS A 127 -5.89 1.60 4.07
C LYS A 127 -4.88 2.48 4.82
N LEU A 128 -4.57 3.65 4.29
CA LEU A 128 -3.69 4.64 4.93
C LEU A 128 -4.46 5.57 5.87
N SER A 129 -5.69 5.90 5.51
CA SER A 129 -6.64 6.66 6.34
C SER A 129 -8.08 6.29 5.97
N ASP A 130 -9.05 6.85 6.68
CA ASP A 130 -10.48 6.70 6.35
C ASP A 130 -10.95 7.74 5.31
N GLU A 131 -10.09 8.69 4.91
CA GLU A 131 -10.40 9.70 3.93
C GLU A 131 -10.61 9.11 2.53
N SER A 132 -11.78 9.36 1.96
CA SER A 132 -12.20 8.89 0.64
C SER A 132 -12.46 10.01 -0.35
N GLU A 133 -12.32 11.27 0.06
CA GLU A 133 -12.54 12.43 -0.80
C GLU A 133 -11.33 12.70 -1.68
N GLY A 134 -11.34 12.12 -2.88
CA GLY A 134 -10.29 12.36 -3.87
C GLY A 134 -9.17 11.32 -3.84
N ILE A 135 -8.19 11.56 -4.71
CA ILE A 135 -6.97 10.76 -4.80
C ILE A 135 -5.89 11.32 -3.88
N THR A 136 -4.98 10.45 -3.42
CA THR A 136 -3.85 10.82 -2.56
C THR A 136 -3.00 11.91 -3.21
N GLU A 137 -2.74 13.01 -2.50
CA GLU A 137 -1.84 14.09 -2.93
C GLU A 137 -0.46 13.94 -2.28
N LEU A 138 0.56 13.68 -3.07
CA LEU A 138 1.92 13.56 -2.58
C LEU A 138 2.70 14.87 -2.73
N PRO A 139 3.47 15.31 -1.71
CA PRO A 139 4.24 16.54 -1.76
C PRO A 139 5.30 16.53 -2.89
N SER A 140 5.18 17.44 -3.85
CA SER A 140 6.05 17.51 -5.04
C SER A 140 7.52 17.66 -4.67
N LYS A 141 7.85 18.42 -3.62
CA LYS A 141 9.24 18.61 -3.14
C LYS A 141 9.93 17.28 -2.81
N LYS A 142 9.17 16.30 -2.33
CA LYS A 142 9.71 14.99 -1.89
C LYS A 142 9.67 13.93 -3.00
N TYR A 143 8.61 13.94 -3.81
CA TYR A 143 8.30 12.82 -4.70
C TYR A 143 8.55 13.06 -6.19
N ASN A 144 8.84 14.30 -6.63
CA ASN A 144 9.05 14.61 -8.04
C ASN A 144 10.17 13.75 -8.69
N ASN A 145 11.26 13.49 -7.97
CA ASN A 145 12.37 12.66 -8.46
C ASN A 145 12.15 11.14 -8.21
N GLN A 146 10.94 10.77 -7.80
CA GLN A 146 10.59 9.38 -7.48
C GLN A 146 9.48 8.83 -8.37
N ILE A 147 9.05 9.58 -9.39
CA ILE A 147 8.05 9.12 -10.36
C ILE A 147 8.49 7.79 -10.97
N GLY A 148 7.57 6.85 -11.06
CA GLY A 148 7.82 5.49 -11.53
C GLY A 148 8.42 4.53 -10.50
N LYS A 149 8.83 5.03 -9.33
CA LYS A 149 9.32 4.16 -8.25
C LYS A 149 8.14 3.64 -7.43
N LYS A 150 8.31 2.47 -6.85
CA LYS A 150 7.31 1.89 -5.93
C LYS A 150 7.11 2.83 -4.73
N PHE A 151 5.85 3.10 -4.37
CA PHE A 151 5.55 3.96 -3.23
C PHE A 151 5.91 3.28 -1.91
N PHE A 152 5.55 2.02 -1.76
CA PHE A 152 5.82 1.21 -0.57
C PHE A 152 7.14 0.43 -0.70
N LYS A 153 8.27 1.14 -0.85
CA LYS A 153 9.58 0.52 -1.14
C LYS A 153 10.10 -0.45 -0.09
N ASN A 154 9.72 -0.31 1.15
CA ASN A 154 10.33 -1.01 2.28
C ASN A 154 9.34 -1.68 3.23
N ASN A 155 8.09 -1.89 2.82
CA ASN A 155 7.13 -2.61 3.66
C ASN A 155 7.37 -4.12 3.63
N LYS A 156 8.61 -4.54 3.85
CA LYS A 156 8.95 -5.93 4.19
C LYS A 156 8.67 -6.22 5.67
N GLN A 157 7.86 -5.38 6.31
CA GLN A 157 7.52 -5.58 7.70
C GLN A 157 6.61 -6.79 7.83
N LYS A 158 7.16 -7.85 8.36
CA LYS A 158 6.41 -9.03 8.73
C LYS A 158 5.86 -8.84 10.13
N VAL A 159 4.55 -8.90 10.24
CA VAL A 159 3.81 -8.73 11.49
C VAL A 159 3.54 -10.11 12.09
N ILE A 160 3.93 -10.27 13.34
CA ILE A 160 3.56 -11.44 14.17
C ILE A 160 2.35 -11.04 14.99
N ASP A 161 1.33 -11.89 15.01
CA ASP A 161 0.23 -11.83 15.96
C ASP A 161 0.37 -12.96 16.98
N LEU A 162 0.53 -12.59 18.25
CA LEU A 162 0.67 -13.53 19.35
C LEU A 162 -0.61 -13.61 20.18
N SER A 163 -1.05 -14.82 20.47
CA SER A 163 -1.98 -15.07 21.54
C SER A 163 -1.25 -15.10 22.89
N VAL A 164 -1.54 -14.12 23.73
CA VAL A 164 -0.92 -14.02 25.05
C VAL A 164 -1.93 -14.42 26.10
N THR A 165 -1.64 -15.50 26.81
CA THR A 165 -2.51 -16.01 27.88
C THR A 165 -2.50 -15.08 29.11
N PRO A 166 -3.57 -15.04 29.92
CA PRO A 166 -3.67 -14.11 31.06
C PRO A 166 -2.56 -14.23 32.12
N ASN A 167 -1.94 -15.40 32.22
CA ASN A 167 -0.83 -15.68 33.15
C ASN A 167 0.54 -15.18 32.63
N ARG A 168 0.61 -14.67 31.39
CA ARG A 168 1.83 -14.14 30.76
C ARG A 168 1.74 -12.63 30.56
N ALA A 169 1.35 -11.91 31.59
CA ALA A 169 1.31 -10.44 31.58
C ALA A 169 2.66 -9.79 31.25
N ASP A 170 3.78 -10.47 31.51
CA ASP A 170 5.13 -10.12 31.13
C ASP A 170 5.29 -9.98 29.60
N CYS A 171 4.54 -10.75 28.81
CA CYS A 171 4.60 -10.77 27.36
C CYS A 171 3.57 -9.85 26.65
N LEU A 172 2.89 -8.94 27.38
CA LEU A 172 1.95 -7.99 26.79
C LEU A 172 2.63 -6.84 26.01
N GLY A 173 3.95 -6.77 25.99
CA GLY A 173 4.73 -5.82 25.23
C GLY A 173 5.90 -6.50 24.53
N VAL A 174 6.36 -5.92 23.40
CA VAL A 174 7.45 -6.48 22.57
C VAL A 174 8.73 -6.73 23.36
N ARG A 175 9.00 -5.86 24.35
CA ARG A 175 10.19 -5.98 25.20
C ARG A 175 10.12 -7.19 26.14
N GLY A 176 8.92 -7.51 26.62
CA GLY A 176 8.73 -8.70 27.45
C GLY A 176 8.76 -10.00 26.64
N VAL A 177 8.42 -9.92 25.34
CA VAL A 177 8.54 -11.06 24.41
C VAL A 177 10.00 -11.31 24.04
N ALA A 178 10.83 -10.28 23.88
CA ALA A 178 12.26 -10.37 23.57
C ALA A 178 13.06 -11.01 24.70
#